data_ca99fd11ba595bdd4e6d0e6b0ddf423d
#
_entry.id   ca99fd11ba595bdd4e6d0e6b0ddf423d
#
_cell.length_a   1.000
_cell.length_b   1.000
_cell.length_c   1.000
_cell.angle_alpha   90.00
_cell.angle_beta   90.00
_cell.angle_gamma   90.00
#
_symmetry.space_group_name_H-M   'P 1'
#
loop_
_entity.id
_entity.type
_entity.pdbx_description
1 polymer ?
#
loop_
_entity_poly.entity_id
_entity_poly.type
_entity_poly.pdbx_seq_one_letter_code
_entity_poly.pdbx_strand_id
1 'polypeptide(L)'
;GGRLVRGEDDVLNELDENAIEAAVQLKESEEDAGREAEVVALTMGPEDAEDSLMRALQMGADRAYIVSDEFLEGSDVITTASVLSVAIAKIAEECGPVDLVITGMASLDAMTSMLPAALAAKAHMPLLGLARSLSVEDGAVTIERAVDGYTETVRAALPAVVSVTDQINE
;
A
#
# COMPACT_ATOMS: atom_id res chain seq x y z
N GLY A 1 13.26 3.33 -11.90
CA GLY A 1 12.02 3.98 -11.50
C GLY A 1 11.31 3.22 -10.40
N GLY A 2 10.65 3.96 -9.56
CA GLY A 2 9.93 3.39 -8.46
C GLY A 2 8.60 2.78 -8.88
N ARG A 3 8.20 1.73 -8.22
CA ARG A 3 6.88 1.11 -8.36
C ARG A 3 6.16 1.20 -7.05
N LEU A 4 4.95 1.70 -7.10
CA LEU A 4 4.12 1.84 -5.92
C LEU A 4 2.96 0.86 -6.01
N VAL A 5 2.82 0.00 -4.99
CA VAL A 5 1.75 -0.99 -4.94
C VAL A 5 0.98 -0.78 -3.65
N ARG A 6 -0.34 -0.77 -3.77
CA ARG A 6 -1.24 -0.71 -2.64
C ARG A 6 -1.97 -2.03 -2.51
N GLY A 7 -1.87 -2.66 -1.34
CA GLY A 7 -2.67 -3.83 -1.01
C GLY A 7 -3.93 -3.39 -0.27
N GLU A 8 -5.06 -3.99 -0.61
CA GLU A 8 -6.35 -3.60 -0.08
C GLU A 8 -7.27 -4.79 0.12
N ASP A 9 -8.15 -4.68 1.09
CA ASP A 9 -9.20 -5.65 1.35
C ASP A 9 -10.36 -5.52 0.35
N ASP A 10 -11.46 -6.18 0.65
CA ASP A 10 -12.61 -6.35 -0.24
C ASP A 10 -13.38 -5.08 -0.57
N VAL A 11 -13.19 -3.99 0.14
CA VAL A 11 -13.92 -2.74 -0.07
C VAL A 11 -12.97 -1.57 -0.06
N LEU A 12 -13.08 -0.72 -1.07
CA LEU A 12 -12.37 0.55 -1.09
C LEU A 12 -13.11 1.52 -0.17
N ASN A 13 -12.57 1.76 1.00
CA ASN A 13 -13.14 2.71 1.96
C ASN A 13 -12.33 4.00 1.97
N GLU A 14 -12.74 4.95 2.80
CA GLU A 14 -12.10 6.25 2.87
C GLU A 14 -10.59 6.15 3.17
N LEU A 15 -10.20 5.26 4.08
CA LEU A 15 -8.77 5.08 4.41
C LEU A 15 -7.99 4.48 3.26
N ASP A 16 -8.62 3.60 2.48
CA ASP A 16 -7.98 3.02 1.30
C ASP A 16 -7.80 4.06 0.21
N GLU A 17 -8.77 4.97 0.07
CA GLU A 17 -8.64 6.10 -0.85
C GLU A 17 -7.47 7.00 -0.43
N ASN A 18 -7.26 7.17 0.87
CA ASN A 18 -6.11 7.93 1.38
C ASN A 18 -4.79 7.29 0.95
N ALA A 19 -4.71 5.96 0.97
CA ALA A 19 -3.51 5.26 0.54
C ALA A 19 -3.27 5.44 -0.96
N ILE A 20 -4.32 5.34 -1.78
CA ILE A 20 -4.20 5.54 -3.23
C ILE A 20 -3.78 6.98 -3.53
N GLU A 21 -4.39 7.95 -2.86
CA GLU A 21 -4.03 9.35 -3.06
C GLU A 21 -2.58 9.62 -2.66
N ALA A 22 -2.13 9.04 -1.56
CA ALA A 22 -0.73 9.15 -1.14
C ALA A 22 0.22 8.59 -2.20
N ALA A 23 -0.12 7.45 -2.78
CA ALA A 23 0.68 6.83 -3.84
C ALA A 23 0.72 7.71 -5.09
N VAL A 24 -0.42 8.26 -5.48
CA VAL A 24 -0.52 9.14 -6.66
C VAL A 24 0.28 10.42 -6.45
N GLN A 25 0.18 11.03 -5.27
CA GLN A 25 0.96 12.22 -4.94
C GLN A 25 2.46 11.94 -4.97
N LEU A 26 2.86 10.78 -4.48
CA LEU A 26 4.26 10.38 -4.51
C LEU A 26 4.75 10.18 -5.95
N LYS A 27 3.92 9.59 -6.81
CA LYS A 27 4.22 9.46 -8.23
C LYS A 27 4.42 10.82 -8.88
N GLU A 28 3.52 11.77 -8.60
CA GLU A 28 3.63 13.12 -9.14
C GLU A 28 4.93 13.80 -8.69
N SER A 29 5.30 13.62 -7.43
CA SER A 29 6.54 14.15 -6.89
C SER A 29 7.76 13.53 -7.57
N GLU A 30 7.74 12.23 -7.83
CA GLU A 30 8.82 11.54 -8.54
C GLU A 30 8.95 12.04 -9.98
N GLU A 31 7.82 12.22 -10.67
CA GLU A 31 7.80 12.72 -12.04
C GLU A 31 8.31 14.17 -12.11
N ASP A 32 7.95 15.00 -11.15
CA ASP A 32 8.45 16.37 -11.05
C ASP A 32 9.97 16.42 -10.86
N ALA A 33 10.51 15.39 -10.22
CA ALA A 33 11.96 15.27 -10.01
C ALA A 33 12.68 14.59 -11.20
N GLY A 34 11.95 14.27 -12.27
CA GLY A 34 12.52 13.66 -13.46
C GLY A 34 12.63 12.14 -13.39
N ARG A 35 11.99 11.51 -12.41
CA ARG A 35 12.00 10.06 -12.25
C ARG A 35 10.66 9.46 -12.66
N GLU A 36 10.70 8.29 -13.24
CA GLU A 36 9.49 7.57 -13.61
C GLU A 36 8.95 6.79 -12.41
N ALA A 37 7.64 6.81 -12.24
CA ALA A 37 6.97 6.02 -11.21
C ALA A 37 5.65 5.50 -11.74
N GLU A 38 5.22 4.35 -11.25
CA GLU A 38 3.97 3.73 -11.64
C GLU A 38 3.22 3.33 -10.38
N VAL A 39 1.93 3.64 -10.33
CA VAL A 39 1.05 3.25 -9.24
C VAL A 39 0.21 2.07 -9.68
N VAL A 40 0.30 0.98 -8.92
CA VAL A 40 -0.48 -0.23 -9.15
C VAL A 40 -1.37 -0.44 -7.94
N ALA A 41 -2.68 -0.48 -8.16
CA ALA A 41 -3.64 -0.77 -7.11
C ALA A 41 -3.89 -2.27 -7.06
N LEU A 42 -3.91 -2.83 -5.87
CA LEU A 42 -4.17 -4.25 -5.65
C LEU A 42 -5.31 -4.37 -4.65
N THR A 43 -6.39 -4.98 -5.07
CA THR A 43 -7.59 -5.16 -4.27
C THR A 43 -7.88 -6.64 -4.08
N MET A 44 -8.20 -7.02 -2.86
CA MET A 44 -8.72 -8.37 -2.57
C MET A 44 -10.22 -8.25 -2.38
N GLY A 45 -10.94 -9.23 -2.88
CA GLY A 45 -12.34 -9.24 -2.58
C GLY A 45 -13.20 -9.93 -3.62
N PRO A 46 -14.52 -9.88 -3.39
CA PRO A 46 -15.49 -10.47 -4.30
C PRO A 46 -15.55 -9.76 -5.65
N GLU A 47 -16.29 -10.32 -6.57
CA GLU A 47 -16.39 -9.79 -7.93
C GLU A 47 -16.82 -8.32 -8.00
N ASP A 48 -17.61 -7.85 -7.03
CA ASP A 48 -18.02 -6.45 -6.98
C ASP A 48 -16.87 -5.50 -6.58
N ALA A 49 -15.69 -6.02 -6.30
CA ALA A 49 -14.51 -5.21 -6.13
C ALA A 49 -14.09 -4.48 -7.41
N GLU A 50 -14.72 -4.80 -8.55
CA GLU A 50 -14.48 -4.06 -9.80
C GLU A 50 -14.73 -2.58 -9.64
N ASP A 51 -15.75 -2.18 -8.86
CA ASP A 51 -16.02 -0.75 -8.61
C ASP A 51 -14.84 -0.10 -7.89
N SER A 52 -14.20 -0.82 -6.98
CA SER A 52 -13.01 -0.32 -6.28
C SER A 52 -11.83 -0.14 -7.24
N LEU A 53 -11.67 -1.06 -8.19
CA LEU A 53 -10.62 -0.93 -9.21
C LEU A 53 -10.85 0.28 -10.11
N MET A 54 -12.09 0.45 -10.56
CA MET A 54 -12.45 1.61 -11.39
C MET A 54 -12.15 2.91 -10.67
N ARG A 55 -12.49 2.97 -9.38
CA ARG A 55 -12.22 4.15 -8.58
C ARG A 55 -10.73 4.41 -8.43
N ALA A 56 -9.95 3.36 -8.21
CA ALA A 56 -8.49 3.50 -8.11
C ALA A 56 -7.91 4.07 -9.40
N LEU A 57 -8.36 3.58 -10.55
CA LEU A 57 -7.93 4.10 -11.85
C LEU A 57 -8.34 5.55 -12.05
N GLN A 58 -9.56 5.91 -11.62
CA GLN A 58 -10.05 7.29 -11.68
C GLN A 58 -9.23 8.22 -10.80
N MET A 59 -8.71 7.73 -9.70
CA MET A 59 -7.86 8.51 -8.79
C MET A 59 -6.44 8.68 -9.30
N GLY A 60 -6.05 7.94 -10.32
CA GLY A 60 -4.74 8.10 -10.94
C GLY A 60 -3.83 6.89 -10.93
N ALA A 61 -4.30 5.73 -10.48
CA ALA A 61 -3.52 4.51 -10.57
C ALA A 61 -3.31 4.14 -12.04
N ASP A 62 -2.14 3.65 -12.36
CA ASP A 62 -1.80 3.27 -13.74
C ASP A 62 -2.33 1.88 -14.09
N ARG A 63 -2.42 1.02 -13.11
CA ARG A 63 -2.94 -0.35 -13.26
C ARG A 63 -3.68 -0.75 -12.00
N ALA A 64 -4.58 -1.70 -12.15
CA ALA A 64 -5.33 -2.24 -11.01
C ALA A 64 -5.53 -3.74 -11.18
N TYR A 65 -5.39 -4.46 -10.08
CA TYR A 65 -5.51 -5.92 -10.05
C TYR A 65 -6.45 -6.35 -8.94
N ILE A 66 -7.18 -7.44 -9.17
CA ILE A 66 -8.03 -8.07 -8.14
C ILE A 66 -7.42 -9.42 -7.79
N VAL A 67 -7.33 -9.70 -6.50
CA VAL A 67 -7.07 -11.05 -6.00
C VAL A 67 -8.41 -11.63 -5.58
N SER A 68 -8.79 -12.75 -6.20
CA SER A 68 -10.06 -13.40 -5.90
C SER A 68 -10.11 -13.86 -4.45
N ASP A 69 -11.24 -13.60 -3.79
CA ASP A 69 -11.42 -13.97 -2.39
C ASP A 69 -11.96 -15.39 -2.16
N GLU A 70 -12.19 -16.15 -3.23
CA GLU A 70 -12.65 -17.54 -3.06
C GLU A 70 -11.71 -18.35 -2.15
N PHE A 71 -10.42 -18.04 -2.21
CA PHE A 71 -9.40 -18.69 -1.39
C PHE A 71 -9.17 -17.98 -0.06
N LEU A 72 -9.77 -16.81 0.12
CA LEU A 72 -9.50 -15.96 1.28
C LEU A 72 -10.63 -15.95 2.28
N GLU A 73 -11.82 -16.42 1.88
CA GLU A 73 -12.97 -16.45 2.75
C GLU A 73 -12.68 -17.35 3.96
N GLY A 74 -12.78 -16.78 5.14
CA GLY A 74 -12.44 -17.50 6.37
C GLY A 74 -10.94 -17.60 6.64
N SER A 75 -10.10 -16.99 5.82
CA SER A 75 -8.64 -17.01 6.02
C SER A 75 -8.21 -16.11 7.16
N ASP A 76 -7.14 -16.49 7.83
CA ASP A 76 -6.52 -15.67 8.85
C ASP A 76 -5.58 -14.63 8.21
N VAL A 77 -5.03 -13.74 9.04
CA VAL A 77 -4.16 -12.67 8.57
C VAL A 77 -2.87 -13.20 7.94
N ILE A 78 -2.37 -14.32 8.42
CA ILE A 78 -1.14 -14.92 7.87
C ILE A 78 -1.37 -15.44 6.45
N THR A 79 -2.49 -16.14 6.24
CA THR A 79 -2.84 -16.63 4.89
C THR A 79 -3.07 -15.48 3.93
N THR A 80 -3.77 -14.45 4.37
CA THR A 80 -4.02 -13.25 3.56
C THR A 80 -2.71 -12.58 3.19
N ALA A 81 -1.80 -12.42 4.14
CA ALA A 81 -0.49 -11.81 3.88
C ALA A 81 0.33 -12.65 2.89
N SER A 82 0.26 -13.97 2.99
CA SER A 82 0.95 -14.87 2.06
C SER A 82 0.43 -14.71 0.63
N VAL A 83 -0.89 -14.64 0.47
CA VAL A 83 -1.51 -14.46 -0.84
C VAL A 83 -1.14 -13.11 -1.44
N LEU A 84 -1.18 -12.05 -0.64
CA LEU A 84 -0.79 -10.71 -1.10
C LEU A 84 0.69 -10.66 -1.48
N SER A 85 1.54 -11.31 -0.72
CA SER A 85 2.97 -11.38 -1.01
C SER A 85 3.22 -12.03 -2.38
N VAL A 86 2.51 -13.13 -2.67
CA VAL A 86 2.60 -13.79 -3.98
C VAL A 86 2.08 -12.89 -5.10
N ALA A 87 0.96 -12.20 -4.85
CA ALA A 87 0.39 -11.28 -5.84
C ALA A 87 1.37 -10.13 -6.15
N ILE A 88 2.00 -9.59 -5.14
CA ILE A 88 3.00 -8.52 -5.30
C ILE A 88 4.20 -9.03 -6.12
N ALA A 89 4.65 -10.26 -5.87
CA ALA A 89 5.74 -10.86 -6.62
C ALA A 89 5.37 -11.02 -8.10
N LYS A 90 4.15 -11.42 -8.39
CA LYS A 90 3.66 -11.53 -9.78
C LYS A 90 3.58 -10.17 -10.46
N ILE A 91 3.12 -9.17 -9.75
CA ILE A 91 3.08 -7.80 -10.26
C ILE A 91 4.50 -7.33 -10.58
N ALA A 92 5.46 -7.66 -9.72
CA ALA A 92 6.85 -7.30 -9.96
C ALA A 92 7.41 -7.97 -11.22
N GLU A 93 6.98 -9.18 -11.54
CA GLU A 93 7.39 -9.86 -12.78
C GLU A 93 6.85 -9.14 -14.02
N GLU A 94 5.61 -8.62 -13.95
CA GLU A 94 4.96 -7.96 -15.08
C GLU A 94 5.36 -6.50 -15.23
N CYS A 95 5.50 -5.80 -14.10
CA CYS A 95 5.63 -4.33 -14.09
C CYS A 95 7.03 -3.85 -13.69
N GLY A 96 7.88 -4.74 -13.22
CA GLY A 96 9.19 -4.39 -12.67
C GLY A 96 9.16 -4.35 -11.15
N PRO A 97 10.32 -4.23 -10.51
CA PRO A 97 10.42 -4.32 -9.05
C PRO A 97 9.48 -3.36 -8.32
N VAL A 98 8.88 -3.86 -7.24
CA VAL A 98 8.03 -3.06 -6.37
C VAL A 98 8.93 -2.46 -5.29
N ASP A 99 9.02 -1.14 -5.26
CA ASP A 99 9.87 -0.43 -4.28
C ASP A 99 9.11 -0.08 -3.02
N LEU A 100 7.81 0.16 -3.12
CA LEU A 100 7.03 0.62 -1.98
C LEU A 100 5.62 0.05 -2.03
N VAL A 101 5.19 -0.53 -0.92
CA VAL A 101 3.82 -0.99 -0.74
C VAL A 101 3.15 -0.06 0.27
N ILE A 102 2.07 0.59 -0.15
CA ILE A 102 1.32 1.49 0.73
C ILE A 102 -0.02 0.84 1.05
N THR A 103 -0.30 0.70 2.34
CA THR A 103 -1.58 0.15 2.81
C THR A 103 -2.33 1.21 3.61
N GLY A 104 -3.65 1.21 3.50
CA GLY A 104 -4.47 2.03 4.37
C GLY A 104 -4.53 1.41 5.76
N MET A 105 -4.87 2.22 6.74
CA MET A 105 -5.22 1.72 8.05
C MET A 105 -6.68 1.26 7.96
N ALA A 106 -6.84 0.02 7.51
CA ALA A 106 -8.17 -0.53 7.28
C ALA A 106 -8.81 -0.84 8.63
N SER A 107 -10.00 -0.41 8.81
CA SER A 107 -10.90 -0.65 9.92
C SER A 107 -10.28 -0.80 11.33
N LEU A 108 -11.11 -0.66 12.34
CA LEU A 108 -10.73 -0.85 13.74
C LEU A 108 -10.61 -2.34 14.12
N ASP A 109 -10.75 -3.23 13.14
CA ASP A 109 -10.59 -4.65 13.34
C ASP A 109 -9.12 -4.98 13.59
N ALA A 110 -8.83 -5.66 14.71
CA ALA A 110 -7.48 -6.05 15.06
C ALA A 110 -6.81 -6.88 13.97
N MET A 111 -7.59 -7.70 13.26
CA MET A 111 -7.09 -8.55 12.20
C MET A 111 -6.52 -7.72 11.03
N THR A 112 -7.24 -6.69 10.60
CA THR A 112 -6.79 -5.82 9.52
C THR A 112 -5.66 -4.90 9.94
N SER A 113 -5.57 -4.54 11.21
CA SER A 113 -4.45 -3.72 11.70
C SER A 113 -3.13 -4.51 11.75
N MET A 114 -3.20 -5.83 11.81
CA MET A 114 -2.02 -6.71 11.79
C MET A 114 -1.54 -7.04 10.39
N LEU A 115 -2.36 -6.82 9.38
CA LEU A 115 -2.03 -7.21 8.01
C LEU A 115 -0.76 -6.55 7.46
N PRO A 116 -0.52 -5.25 7.64
CA PRO A 116 0.71 -4.65 7.14
C PRO A 116 1.96 -5.29 7.72
N ALA A 117 1.96 -5.62 9.02
CA ALA A 117 3.10 -6.25 9.66
C ALA A 117 3.33 -7.67 9.13
N ALA A 118 2.25 -8.45 8.96
CA ALA A 118 2.36 -9.80 8.42
C ALA A 118 2.84 -9.78 6.97
N LEU A 119 2.34 -8.83 6.18
CA LEU A 119 2.76 -8.67 4.79
C LEU A 119 4.25 -8.30 4.70
N ALA A 120 4.68 -7.35 5.51
CA ALA A 120 6.09 -6.95 5.53
C ALA A 120 7.01 -8.12 5.89
N ALA A 121 6.61 -8.92 6.87
CA ALA A 121 7.36 -10.11 7.25
C ALA A 121 7.44 -11.13 6.11
N LYS A 122 6.32 -11.40 5.44
CA LYS A 122 6.28 -12.35 4.33
C LYS A 122 7.09 -11.87 3.13
N ALA A 123 7.09 -10.58 2.87
CA ALA A 123 7.81 -9.99 1.74
C ALA A 123 9.27 -9.66 2.09
N HIS A 124 9.69 -9.89 3.33
CA HIS A 124 11.03 -9.55 3.81
C HIS A 124 11.36 -8.07 3.65
N MET A 125 10.38 -7.23 3.97
CA MET A 125 10.51 -5.77 3.88
C MET A 125 10.33 -5.15 5.26
N PRO A 126 10.99 -4.02 5.54
CA PRO A 126 10.67 -3.27 6.77
C PRO A 126 9.26 -2.67 6.70
N LEU A 127 8.66 -2.49 7.86
CA LEU A 127 7.35 -1.83 7.98
C LEU A 127 7.53 -0.49 8.68
N LEU A 128 6.99 0.56 8.06
CA LEU A 128 6.86 1.87 8.67
C LEU A 128 5.37 2.14 8.83
N GLY A 129 4.88 2.01 10.05
CA GLY A 129 3.45 2.03 10.33
C GLY A 129 2.90 3.40 10.71
N LEU A 130 1.63 3.61 10.37
CA LEU A 130 0.83 4.77 10.81
C LEU A 130 1.37 6.12 10.34
N ALA A 131 1.83 6.17 9.09
CA ALA A 131 2.38 7.40 8.52
C ALA A 131 1.29 8.45 8.35
N ARG A 132 1.57 9.65 8.79
CA ARG A 132 0.75 10.83 8.48
C ARG A 132 1.41 11.69 7.42
N SER A 133 2.67 11.42 7.12
CA SER A 133 3.34 11.97 5.95
C SER A 133 4.39 10.97 5.48
N LEU A 134 4.71 11.03 4.20
CA LEU A 134 5.75 10.17 3.65
C LEU A 134 6.47 10.85 2.49
N SER A 135 7.75 10.52 2.35
CA SER A 135 8.55 11.00 1.23
C SER A 135 9.56 9.92 0.86
N VAL A 136 9.97 9.92 -0.40
CA VAL A 136 10.98 8.99 -0.91
C VAL A 136 12.14 9.81 -1.47
N GLU A 137 13.34 9.48 -1.05
CA GLU A 137 14.55 10.18 -1.47
C GLU A 137 15.74 9.25 -1.32
N ASP A 138 16.61 9.25 -2.31
CA ASP A 138 17.88 8.50 -2.27
C ASP A 138 17.73 7.01 -1.93
N GLY A 139 16.69 6.37 -2.47
CA GLY A 139 16.47 4.94 -2.26
C GLY A 139 15.93 4.59 -0.88
N ALA A 140 15.38 5.57 -0.16
CA ALA A 140 14.80 5.35 1.16
C ALA A 140 13.45 6.06 1.27
N VAL A 141 12.59 5.52 2.14
CA VAL A 141 11.32 6.14 2.49
C VAL A 141 11.42 6.69 3.91
N THR A 142 10.91 7.90 4.09
CA THR A 142 10.84 8.57 5.39
C THR A 142 9.39 8.86 5.70
N ILE A 143 8.95 8.54 6.91
CA ILE A 143 7.60 8.87 7.35
C ILE A 143 7.66 9.70 8.63
N GLU A 144 6.59 10.43 8.88
CA GLU A 144 6.34 11.03 10.17
C GLU A 144 5.08 10.38 10.73
N ARG A 145 5.09 10.11 12.02
CA ARG A 145 3.91 9.58 12.71
C ARG A 145 3.76 10.23 14.07
N ALA A 146 2.53 10.29 14.56
CA ALA A 146 2.23 10.82 15.88
C ALA A 146 2.27 9.69 16.91
N VAL A 147 3.07 9.84 17.95
CA VAL A 147 3.18 8.86 19.04
C VAL A 147 3.13 9.63 20.34
N ASP A 148 2.07 9.42 21.13
CA ASP A 148 1.90 10.00 22.47
C ASP A 148 2.22 11.51 22.54
N GLY A 149 1.69 12.27 21.57
CA GLY A 149 1.89 13.71 21.54
C GLY A 149 3.18 14.18 20.88
N TYR A 150 4.02 13.25 20.45
CA TYR A 150 5.27 13.57 19.74
C TYR A 150 5.15 13.22 18.26
N THR A 151 5.93 13.90 17.44
CA THR A 151 6.14 13.50 16.06
C THR A 151 7.41 12.66 16.01
N GLU A 152 7.29 11.45 15.52
CA GLU A 152 8.42 10.56 15.32
C GLU A 152 8.72 10.44 13.83
N THR A 153 9.97 10.59 13.46
CA THR A 153 10.43 10.43 12.09
C THR A 153 11.13 9.07 11.97
N VAL A 154 10.68 8.26 11.01
CA VAL A 154 11.24 6.93 10.78
C VAL A 154 11.66 6.82 9.32
N ARG A 155 12.83 6.25 9.09
CA ARG A 155 13.37 6.07 7.74
C ARG A 155 13.81 4.63 7.54
N ALA A 156 13.57 4.10 6.35
CA ALA A 156 14.04 2.77 5.98
C ALA A 156 14.40 2.73 4.50
N ALA A 157 15.32 1.84 4.16
CA ALA A 157 15.68 1.61 2.76
C ALA A 157 14.53 0.92 2.03
N LEU A 158 14.37 1.24 0.76
CA LEU A 158 13.43 0.54 -0.12
C LEU A 158 14.02 -0.81 -0.53
N PRO A 159 13.21 -1.85 -0.77
CA PRO A 159 11.74 -1.84 -0.70
C PRO A 159 11.20 -1.86 0.73
N ALA A 160 10.04 -1.28 0.92
CA ALA A 160 9.42 -1.16 2.24
C ALA A 160 7.89 -1.20 2.15
N VAL A 161 7.27 -1.51 3.28
CA VAL A 161 5.81 -1.43 3.45
C VAL A 161 5.51 -0.24 4.37
N VAL A 162 4.59 0.61 3.96
CA VAL A 162 4.15 1.76 4.74
C VAL A 162 2.64 1.68 4.92
N SER A 163 2.18 1.75 6.16
CA SER A 163 0.74 1.93 6.41
C SER A 163 0.48 3.41 6.69
N VAL A 164 -0.62 3.93 6.17
CA VAL A 164 -0.96 5.35 6.29
C VAL A 164 -2.22 5.55 7.11
N THR A 165 -2.34 6.71 7.73
CA THR A 165 -3.54 7.10 8.46
C THR A 165 -4.36 8.07 7.61
N ASP A 166 -5.54 8.42 8.09
CA ASP A 166 -6.40 9.40 7.41
C ASP A 166 -5.78 10.80 7.37
N GLN A 167 -4.76 11.06 8.20
CA GLN A 167 -4.07 12.35 8.21
C GLN A 167 -3.10 12.53 7.05
N ILE A 168 -2.82 11.47 6.29
CA ILE A 168 -1.81 11.49 5.22
C ILE A 168 -2.13 12.54 4.13
N ASN A 169 -3.41 12.84 3.94
CA ASN A 169 -3.87 13.76 2.89
C ASN A 169 -4.38 15.10 3.44
N GLU A 170 -4.08 15.41 4.66
CA GLU A 170 -4.44 16.69 5.26
C GLU A 170 -3.37 17.75 4.98
#